data_7cc386640446964c2f5765218b473e50
#
_entry.id   7cc386640446964c2f5765218b473e50
#
_cell.length_a   1.000
_cell.length_b   1.000
_cell.length_c   1.000
_cell.angle_alpha   90.00
_cell.angle_beta   90.00
_cell.angle_gamma   90.00
#
_symmetry.space_group_name_H-M   'P 1'
#
loop_
_entity.id
_entity.type
_entity.pdbx_description
1 polymer ?
#
loop_
_entity_poly.entity_id
_entity_poly.type
_entity_poly.pdbx_seq_one_letter_code
_entity_poly.pdbx_strand_id
1 'polypeptide(L)'
;MNKKKILLDFRKKLDEINYLVLYKEICGSVNFMFNPFQTEAAVVSAINDLPMELSSLMKFFVLGKAIERDIIVEFMGLQLVDNLVMLGLIEKDNGLLQLRNYVIVAYKDFYLVVNKPPFFFGGTSRSEDVYIGPDSYMLANFLPHRHFDKCLELCSGSGVISILNAQNSNSCDAVELNSHACEVSSWNCIINFADDKVHLHHGDLYNPIQSECYDLIVANPPFIPFPTDLTFYPMCGAGGELGLDIINNIIYGLDQHLKDNGMFLMIGEGVKNGDNIPMAALIEEALNVGYEIDLYIHSVENLRTHVVKMANFCRATWDNETPKNIEELLLNMHNRHDMTEYFQFTLIAKKIYKNKRTHFSKIKLQRERSIEGLYKSNLDKCEIRKLPNYYALYQGDDLIASVDEDVIDLLQKKDLDIIEYACKICDERNYDDKERSEFLEKIEKTSKDLIKANLLKKIDEI
;
A
#
# COMPACT_ATOMS: atom_id res chain seq x y z
N MET A 1 32.72 -5.73 -6.82
CA MET A 1 32.08 -4.83 -5.83
C MET A 1 31.25 -5.67 -4.87
N ASN A 2 31.40 -5.52 -3.56
CA ASN A 2 30.57 -6.27 -2.59
C ASN A 2 29.25 -5.50 -2.34
N LYS A 3 28.21 -5.84 -3.09
CA LYS A 3 26.86 -5.25 -3.03
C LYS A 3 26.31 -5.26 -1.60
N LYS A 4 26.40 -6.39 -0.87
CA LYS A 4 25.90 -6.53 0.49
C LYS A 4 26.54 -5.50 1.43
N LYS A 5 27.86 -5.36 1.38
CA LYS A 5 28.56 -4.39 2.23
C LYS A 5 28.12 -2.95 1.93
N ILE A 6 27.99 -2.59 0.66
CA ILE A 6 27.57 -1.23 0.28
C ILE A 6 26.18 -0.89 0.81
N LEU A 7 25.21 -1.79 0.66
CA LEU A 7 23.84 -1.57 1.12
C LEU A 7 23.74 -1.56 2.66
N LEU A 8 24.55 -2.34 3.36
CA LEU A 8 24.64 -2.27 4.82
C LEU A 8 25.33 -0.99 5.32
N ASP A 9 26.38 -0.52 4.62
CA ASP A 9 26.99 0.77 4.92
C ASP A 9 25.99 1.91 4.66
N PHE A 10 25.16 1.81 3.62
CA PHE A 10 24.07 2.75 3.34
C PHE A 10 23.01 2.73 4.46
N ARG A 11 22.54 1.55 4.88
CA ARG A 11 21.62 1.42 6.00
C ARG A 11 22.16 2.09 7.26
N LYS A 12 23.44 1.85 7.59
CA LYS A 12 24.07 2.47 8.74
C LYS A 12 23.97 4.00 8.69
N LYS A 13 24.09 4.61 7.53
CA LYS A 13 23.92 6.06 7.37
C LYS A 13 22.50 6.54 7.64
N LEU A 14 21.49 5.77 7.26
CA LEU A 14 20.10 6.06 7.62
C LEU A 14 19.87 5.95 9.14
N ASP A 15 20.46 4.93 9.77
CA ASP A 15 20.38 4.74 11.23
C ASP A 15 21.08 5.88 11.98
N GLU A 16 22.22 6.42 11.48
CA GLU A 16 22.96 7.54 12.11
C GLU A 16 22.11 8.82 12.27
N ILE A 17 21.15 9.06 11.39
CA ILE A 17 20.20 10.21 11.47
C ILE A 17 18.85 9.84 12.08
N ASN A 18 18.71 8.62 12.62
CA ASN A 18 17.41 8.10 13.08
C ASN A 18 16.32 8.24 12.01
N TYR A 19 16.66 7.89 10.76
CA TYR A 19 15.77 8.10 9.60
C TYR A 19 14.35 7.55 9.81
N LEU A 20 14.23 6.38 10.46
CA LEU A 20 12.94 5.77 10.76
C LEU A 20 12.04 6.69 11.60
N VAL A 21 12.62 7.31 12.64
CA VAL A 21 11.89 8.24 13.51
C VAL A 21 11.54 9.51 12.74
N LEU A 22 12.50 10.10 12.04
CA LEU A 22 12.27 11.30 11.22
C LEU A 22 11.20 11.05 10.14
N TYR A 23 11.26 9.91 9.47
CA TYR A 23 10.26 9.56 8.46
C TYR A 23 8.85 9.44 9.07
N LYS A 24 8.71 8.75 10.21
CA LYS A 24 7.42 8.60 10.92
C LYS A 24 6.87 9.94 11.41
N GLU A 25 7.71 10.82 11.92
CA GLU A 25 7.31 12.17 12.36
C GLU A 25 6.82 13.03 11.19
N ILE A 26 7.47 12.94 10.03
CA ILE A 26 7.17 13.77 8.85
C ILE A 26 6.06 13.14 8.01
N CYS A 27 6.13 11.84 7.78
CA CYS A 27 5.30 11.13 6.79
C CYS A 27 4.23 10.24 7.43
N GLY A 28 4.24 10.08 8.74
CA GLY A 28 3.37 9.13 9.44
C GLY A 28 3.88 7.69 9.44
N SER A 29 3.17 6.81 10.13
CA SER A 29 3.50 5.39 10.26
C SER A 29 3.25 4.57 9.00
N VAL A 30 2.55 5.14 8.03
CA VAL A 30 2.23 4.58 6.71
C VAL A 30 2.89 5.46 5.65
N ASN A 31 3.14 4.92 4.47
CA ASN A 31 3.65 5.72 3.36
C ASN A 31 2.73 6.93 3.13
N PHE A 32 3.27 8.14 3.31
CA PHE A 32 2.52 9.39 3.23
C PHE A 32 1.82 9.59 1.88
N MET A 33 2.36 9.02 0.81
CA MET A 33 1.78 9.05 -0.53
C MET A 33 0.37 8.44 -0.61
N PHE A 34 0.04 7.59 0.35
CA PHE A 34 -1.28 6.95 0.45
C PHE A 34 -2.02 7.35 1.73
N ASN A 35 -1.46 8.29 2.51
CA ASN A 35 -2.12 8.78 3.71
C ASN A 35 -3.11 9.90 3.32
N PRO A 36 -4.42 9.71 3.51
CA PRO A 36 -5.43 10.70 3.14
C PRO A 36 -5.33 12.01 3.94
N PHE A 37 -4.63 11.98 5.09
CA PHE A 37 -4.46 13.14 5.97
C PHE A 37 -3.21 13.96 5.68
N GLN A 38 -2.34 13.47 4.78
CA GLN A 38 -1.11 14.17 4.42
C GLN A 38 -1.07 14.50 2.94
N THR A 39 -0.65 15.72 2.63
CA THR A 39 -0.37 16.17 1.28
C THR A 39 1.14 16.30 1.07
N GLU A 40 1.60 16.28 -0.19
CA GLU A 40 3.00 16.57 -0.50
C GLU A 40 3.42 17.92 0.10
N ALA A 41 2.57 18.92 0.03
CA ALA A 41 2.85 20.25 0.59
C ALA A 41 3.10 20.22 2.11
N ALA A 42 2.34 19.42 2.86
CA ALA A 42 2.54 19.26 4.30
C ALA A 42 3.88 18.58 4.61
N VAL A 43 4.21 17.53 3.88
CA VAL A 43 5.49 16.81 4.01
C VAL A 43 6.67 17.74 3.66
N VAL A 44 6.58 18.48 2.56
CA VAL A 44 7.61 19.47 2.16
C VAL A 44 7.78 20.55 3.22
N SER A 45 6.68 21.05 3.79
CA SER A 45 6.73 22.05 4.87
C SER A 45 7.43 21.50 6.10
N ALA A 46 7.04 20.31 6.57
CA ALA A 46 7.65 19.68 7.73
C ALA A 46 9.16 19.41 7.52
N ILE A 47 9.55 19.00 6.31
CA ILE A 47 10.98 18.84 5.96
C ILE A 47 11.72 20.19 5.99
N ASN A 48 11.09 21.27 5.53
CA ASN A 48 11.72 22.61 5.52
C ASN A 48 11.94 23.19 6.93
N ASP A 49 11.17 22.75 7.91
CA ASP A 49 11.31 23.18 9.30
C ASP A 49 12.47 22.47 10.05
N LEU A 50 13.06 21.45 9.45
CA LEU A 50 14.25 20.78 9.99
C LEU A 50 15.50 21.66 9.86
N PRO A 51 16.55 21.42 10.69
CA PRO A 51 17.87 21.98 10.45
C PRO A 51 18.34 21.71 9.02
N MET A 52 19.03 22.68 8.40
CA MET A 52 19.36 22.69 6.98
C MET A 52 19.95 21.37 6.45
N GLU A 53 20.87 20.75 7.22
CA GLU A 53 21.48 19.47 6.84
C GLU A 53 20.46 18.34 6.81
N LEU A 54 19.65 18.18 7.87
CA LEU A 54 18.59 17.16 7.93
C LEU A 54 17.51 17.40 6.86
N SER A 55 17.12 18.68 6.65
CA SER A 55 16.17 19.05 5.59
C SER A 55 16.68 18.60 4.22
N SER A 56 17.96 18.82 3.93
CA SER A 56 18.59 18.39 2.67
C SER A 56 18.59 16.87 2.52
N LEU A 57 18.92 16.13 3.58
CA LEU A 57 18.91 14.66 3.57
C LEU A 57 17.48 14.11 3.41
N MET A 58 16.48 14.69 4.10
CA MET A 58 15.10 14.26 3.95
C MET A 58 14.54 14.58 2.55
N LYS A 59 14.90 15.72 1.96
CA LYS A 59 14.57 16.02 0.54
C LYS A 59 15.18 14.99 -0.41
N PHE A 60 16.42 14.59 -0.13
CA PHE A 60 17.11 13.59 -0.93
C PHE A 60 16.45 12.20 -0.84
N PHE A 61 16.18 11.72 0.40
CA PHE A 61 15.69 10.36 0.62
C PHE A 61 14.18 10.21 0.43
N VAL A 62 13.38 11.14 0.99
CA VAL A 62 11.91 11.04 0.99
C VAL A 62 11.31 11.54 -0.31
N LEU A 63 11.82 12.69 -0.81
CA LEU A 63 11.28 13.33 -2.00
C LEU A 63 12.05 13.01 -3.28
N GLY A 64 13.21 12.32 -3.18
CA GLY A 64 14.09 12.03 -4.32
C GLY A 64 14.51 13.31 -5.05
N LYS A 65 14.74 14.42 -4.34
CA LYS A 65 15.18 15.69 -4.92
C LYS A 65 16.69 15.67 -5.13
N ALA A 66 17.14 16.40 -6.15
CA ALA A 66 18.55 16.65 -6.38
C ALA A 66 19.12 17.60 -5.31
N ILE A 67 20.23 17.22 -4.68
CA ILE A 67 20.90 17.95 -3.60
C ILE A 67 22.36 18.16 -3.98
N GLU A 68 22.96 19.24 -3.51
CA GLU A 68 24.38 19.53 -3.72
C GLU A 68 25.24 18.35 -3.27
N ARG A 69 26.19 17.98 -4.15
CA ARG A 69 27.05 16.82 -3.95
C ARG A 69 27.80 16.86 -2.62
N ASP A 70 28.29 18.03 -2.24
CA ASP A 70 29.13 18.18 -1.05
C ASP A 70 28.36 17.85 0.23
N ILE A 71 27.08 18.22 0.33
CA ILE A 71 26.19 17.87 1.47
C ILE A 71 26.06 16.34 1.58
N ILE A 72 25.78 15.67 0.48
CA ILE A 72 25.59 14.21 0.48
C ILE A 72 26.93 13.47 0.73
N VAL A 73 28.02 13.97 0.16
CA VAL A 73 29.35 13.40 0.38
C VAL A 73 29.85 13.62 1.82
N GLU A 74 29.57 14.77 2.41
CA GLU A 74 29.88 15.04 3.82
C GLU A 74 29.18 14.03 4.74
N PHE A 75 27.89 13.76 4.49
CA PHE A 75 27.11 12.81 5.28
C PHE A 75 27.50 11.35 5.02
N MET A 76 27.54 10.91 3.74
CA MET A 76 27.75 9.49 3.42
C MET A 76 29.22 9.09 3.32
N GLY A 77 30.09 10.03 2.99
CA GLY A 77 31.46 9.77 2.55
C GLY A 77 31.56 9.49 1.04
N LEU A 78 32.62 10.00 0.42
CA LEU A 78 32.82 9.91 -1.04
C LEU A 78 32.78 8.46 -1.56
N GLN A 79 33.44 7.55 -0.86
CA GLN A 79 33.52 6.15 -1.30
C GLN A 79 32.15 5.47 -1.34
N LEU A 80 31.28 5.73 -0.35
CA LEU A 80 29.94 5.16 -0.33
C LEU A 80 29.07 5.76 -1.46
N VAL A 81 29.13 7.07 -1.67
CA VAL A 81 28.44 7.74 -2.76
C VAL A 81 28.85 7.15 -4.11
N ASP A 82 30.16 6.99 -4.37
CA ASP A 82 30.65 6.42 -5.63
C ASP A 82 30.19 4.96 -5.82
N ASN A 83 30.16 4.17 -4.75
CA ASN A 83 29.65 2.81 -4.77
C ASN A 83 28.13 2.76 -5.07
N LEU A 84 27.33 3.67 -4.48
CA LEU A 84 25.88 3.75 -4.72
C LEU A 84 25.56 4.23 -6.14
N VAL A 85 26.42 5.10 -6.71
CA VAL A 85 26.33 5.47 -8.13
C VAL A 85 26.64 4.28 -9.04
N MET A 86 27.69 3.51 -8.76
CA MET A 86 28.00 2.29 -9.52
C MET A 86 26.91 1.21 -9.37
N LEU A 87 26.21 1.17 -8.24
CA LEU A 87 25.06 0.29 -8.00
C LEU A 87 23.81 0.75 -8.76
N GLY A 88 23.76 2.01 -9.22
CA GLY A 88 22.60 2.58 -9.90
C GLY A 88 21.52 3.15 -8.98
N LEU A 89 21.80 3.25 -7.65
CA LEU A 89 20.87 3.86 -6.70
C LEU A 89 20.94 5.39 -6.70
N ILE A 90 22.12 5.96 -6.95
CA ILE A 90 22.36 7.40 -7.05
C ILE A 90 22.78 7.75 -8.47
N GLU A 91 22.32 8.89 -8.96
CA GLU A 91 22.81 9.52 -10.18
C GLU A 91 23.45 10.87 -9.89
N LYS A 92 24.38 11.25 -10.78
CA LYS A 92 25.14 12.51 -10.70
C LYS A 92 24.78 13.39 -11.90
N ASP A 93 24.40 14.62 -11.62
CA ASP A 93 24.18 15.62 -12.66
C ASP A 93 24.63 17.01 -12.20
N ASN A 94 25.51 17.65 -12.99
CA ASN A 94 25.94 19.04 -12.83
C ASN A 94 26.28 19.48 -11.38
N GLY A 95 26.98 18.62 -10.62
CA GLY A 95 27.36 18.89 -9.23
C GLY A 95 26.28 18.57 -8.21
N LEU A 96 25.15 18.04 -8.64
CA LEU A 96 24.07 17.54 -7.82
C LEU A 96 24.08 16.01 -7.76
N LEU A 97 23.51 15.46 -6.70
CA LEU A 97 23.21 14.04 -6.53
C LEU A 97 21.72 13.88 -6.29
N GLN A 98 21.13 12.81 -6.84
CA GLN A 98 19.76 12.40 -6.50
C GLN A 98 19.65 10.87 -6.50
N LEU A 99 18.64 10.33 -5.81
CA LEU A 99 18.28 8.93 -5.98
C LEU A 99 17.68 8.74 -7.37
N ARG A 100 18.20 7.77 -8.12
CA ARG A 100 17.81 7.52 -9.52
C ARG A 100 16.39 6.98 -9.62
N ASN A 101 15.39 7.87 -9.72
CA ASN A 101 13.96 7.52 -9.70
C ASN A 101 13.53 6.69 -8.48
N TYR A 102 14.27 6.80 -7.37
CA TYR A 102 13.94 6.11 -6.11
C TYR A 102 13.64 7.08 -4.99
N VAL A 103 12.96 6.57 -3.98
CA VAL A 103 12.78 7.15 -2.66
C VAL A 103 12.98 6.06 -1.60
N ILE A 104 13.25 6.49 -0.38
CA ILE A 104 13.37 5.57 0.76
C ILE A 104 12.10 5.67 1.59
N VAL A 105 11.32 4.61 1.63
CA VAL A 105 10.15 4.49 2.48
C VAL A 105 10.54 3.77 3.77
N ALA A 106 10.09 4.28 4.91
CA ALA A 106 10.18 3.55 6.18
C ALA A 106 8.81 2.96 6.53
N TYR A 107 8.77 1.65 6.74
CA TYR A 107 7.56 0.93 7.13
C TYR A 107 7.87 -0.05 8.26
N LYS A 108 7.14 0.03 9.37
CA LYS A 108 7.50 -0.64 10.64
C LYS A 108 8.95 -0.31 10.98
N ASP A 109 9.85 -1.29 11.04
CA ASP A 109 11.28 -1.12 11.34
C ASP A 109 12.18 -1.33 10.11
N PHE A 110 11.59 -1.22 8.91
CA PHE A 110 12.27 -1.46 7.64
C PHE A 110 12.51 -0.18 6.85
N TYR A 111 13.60 -0.16 6.11
CA TYR A 111 13.88 0.80 5.05
C TYR A 111 13.68 0.13 3.70
N LEU A 112 12.88 0.73 2.86
CA LEU A 112 12.52 0.16 1.56
C LEU A 112 12.86 1.14 0.46
N VAL A 113 13.74 0.73 -0.44
CA VAL A 113 13.99 1.42 -1.70
C VAL A 113 12.81 1.10 -2.63
N VAL A 114 12.14 2.12 -3.12
CA VAL A 114 11.05 1.98 -4.10
C VAL A 114 11.16 3.07 -5.15
N ASN A 115 10.58 2.84 -6.34
CA ASN A 115 10.50 3.88 -7.35
C ASN A 115 9.59 5.02 -6.88
N LYS A 116 9.90 6.22 -7.34
CA LYS A 116 9.13 7.43 -7.06
C LYS A 116 7.76 7.33 -7.75
N PRO A 117 6.64 7.28 -7.01
CA PRO A 117 5.32 7.18 -7.63
C PRO A 117 4.96 8.47 -8.39
N PRO A 118 4.66 8.40 -9.68
CA PRO A 118 4.41 9.59 -10.51
C PRO A 118 3.12 10.32 -10.13
N PHE A 119 2.09 9.59 -9.70
CA PHE A 119 0.82 10.19 -9.26
C PHE A 119 0.95 11.09 -8.03
N PHE A 120 2.06 11.01 -7.31
CA PHE A 120 2.32 11.84 -6.12
C PHE A 120 3.31 12.98 -6.43
N PHE A 121 4.37 12.69 -7.19
CA PHE A 121 5.45 13.66 -7.48
C PHE A 121 5.34 14.30 -8.86
N GLY A 122 4.34 13.92 -9.66
CA GLY A 122 4.29 14.23 -11.09
C GLY A 122 5.33 13.44 -11.90
N GLY A 123 5.11 13.30 -13.16
CA GLY A 123 5.97 12.55 -14.06
C GLY A 123 5.24 11.34 -14.67
N THR A 124 5.97 10.50 -15.38
CA THR A 124 5.43 9.29 -16.00
C THR A 124 5.89 8.05 -15.23
N SER A 125 4.95 7.15 -14.94
CA SER A 125 5.29 5.81 -14.46
C SER A 125 5.83 4.95 -15.60
N ARG A 126 6.80 4.10 -15.28
CA ARG A 126 7.23 3.04 -16.17
C ARG A 126 6.52 1.75 -15.78
N SER A 127 6.32 0.87 -16.74
CA SER A 127 5.67 -0.42 -16.49
C SER A 127 6.43 -1.29 -15.47
N GLU A 128 7.75 -1.10 -15.40
CA GLU A 128 8.66 -1.81 -14.50
C GLU A 128 8.82 -1.15 -13.11
N ASP A 129 8.26 0.03 -12.86
CA ASP A 129 8.42 0.73 -11.59
C ASP A 129 7.84 -0.08 -10.41
N VAL A 130 8.58 -0.09 -9.30
CA VAL A 130 8.28 -0.84 -8.09
C VAL A 130 7.89 0.12 -6.98
N TYR A 131 6.69 -0.03 -6.44
CA TYR A 131 6.19 0.79 -5.34
C TYR A 131 5.51 -0.07 -4.27
N ILE A 132 5.12 0.54 -3.16
CA ILE A 132 4.31 -0.09 -2.12
C ILE A 132 2.97 0.60 -2.11
N GLY A 133 1.91 -0.11 -2.45
CA GLY A 133 0.54 0.38 -2.46
C GLY A 133 -0.19 0.19 -1.12
N PRO A 134 -1.38 0.78 -0.97
CA PRO A 134 -2.26 0.57 0.19
C PRO A 134 -2.63 -0.90 0.40
N ASP A 135 -2.74 -1.64 -0.69
CA ASP A 135 -2.95 -3.08 -0.76
C ASP A 135 -1.84 -3.85 -0.04
N SER A 136 -0.56 -3.50 -0.27
CA SER A 136 0.57 -4.13 0.42
C SER A 136 0.51 -3.92 1.94
N TYR A 137 0.14 -2.72 2.40
CA TYR A 137 -0.06 -2.44 3.83
C TYR A 137 -1.25 -3.20 4.40
N MET A 138 -2.34 -3.31 3.63
CA MET A 138 -3.52 -4.08 4.03
C MET A 138 -3.15 -5.56 4.17
N LEU A 139 -2.47 -6.14 3.17
CA LEU A 139 -2.01 -7.53 3.20
C LEU A 139 -1.10 -7.79 4.41
N ALA A 140 -0.17 -6.87 4.70
CA ALA A 140 0.73 -6.96 5.84
C ALA A 140 0.00 -7.03 7.20
N ASN A 141 -1.20 -6.44 7.32
CA ASN A 141 -2.02 -6.49 8.53
C ASN A 141 -2.76 -7.83 8.70
N PHE A 142 -2.91 -8.61 7.63
CA PHE A 142 -3.51 -9.94 7.69
C PHE A 142 -2.48 -11.06 7.85
N LEU A 143 -1.17 -10.75 7.80
CA LEU A 143 -0.14 -11.78 7.99
C LEU A 143 -0.28 -12.45 9.36
N PRO A 144 -0.24 -13.79 9.40
CA PRO A 144 -0.40 -14.52 10.66
C PRO A 144 0.78 -14.29 11.62
N HIS A 145 0.49 -14.00 12.88
CA HIS A 145 1.48 -13.84 13.96
C HIS A 145 1.96 -15.17 14.54
N ARG A 146 2.33 -16.13 13.69
CA ARG A 146 2.90 -17.41 14.11
C ARG A 146 4.13 -17.74 13.28
N HIS A 147 4.96 -18.63 13.79
CA HIS A 147 6.13 -19.10 13.07
C HIS A 147 5.76 -20.14 12.00
N PHE A 148 6.42 -20.06 10.85
CA PHE A 148 6.32 -20.99 9.73
C PHE A 148 7.70 -21.55 9.40
N ASP A 149 7.76 -22.78 8.91
CA ASP A 149 9.01 -23.35 8.45
C ASP A 149 9.40 -22.76 7.09
N LYS A 150 8.49 -22.81 6.12
CA LYS A 150 8.73 -22.33 4.76
C LYS A 150 7.57 -21.50 4.22
N CYS A 151 7.86 -20.25 3.83
CA CYS A 151 6.89 -19.34 3.22
C CYS A 151 7.16 -19.16 1.74
N LEU A 152 6.12 -18.78 0.99
CA LEU A 152 6.19 -18.31 -0.39
C LEU A 152 5.46 -16.97 -0.52
N GLU A 153 6.07 -16.01 -1.19
CA GLU A 153 5.38 -14.84 -1.74
C GLU A 153 5.36 -14.93 -3.27
N LEU A 154 4.18 -14.84 -3.87
CA LEU A 154 4.00 -14.70 -5.32
C LEU A 154 3.73 -13.23 -5.66
N CYS A 155 4.29 -12.76 -6.79
CA CYS A 155 4.25 -11.35 -7.21
C CYS A 155 4.85 -10.42 -6.15
N SER A 156 6.08 -10.70 -5.75
CA SER A 156 6.70 -10.13 -4.55
C SER A 156 7.06 -8.63 -4.67
N GLY A 157 7.13 -8.08 -5.88
CA GLY A 157 7.35 -6.65 -6.11
C GLY A 157 8.55 -6.09 -5.34
N SER A 158 8.30 -5.21 -4.38
CA SER A 158 9.32 -4.60 -3.52
C SER A 158 9.96 -5.56 -2.51
N GLY A 159 9.38 -6.75 -2.30
CA GLY A 159 9.81 -7.73 -1.30
C GLY A 159 9.36 -7.42 0.13
N VAL A 160 8.50 -6.42 0.35
CA VAL A 160 8.08 -6.00 1.70
C VAL A 160 7.40 -7.13 2.48
N ILE A 161 6.55 -7.89 1.83
CA ILE A 161 5.84 -9.02 2.48
C ILE A 161 6.80 -10.19 2.74
N SER A 162 7.73 -10.47 1.82
CA SER A 162 8.79 -11.47 2.06
C SER A 162 9.67 -11.12 3.26
N ILE A 163 10.07 -9.84 3.39
CA ILE A 163 10.85 -9.36 4.54
C ILE A 163 10.05 -9.52 5.85
N LEU A 164 8.76 -9.20 5.85
CA LEU A 164 7.87 -9.41 6.99
C LEU A 164 7.74 -10.89 7.36
N ASN A 165 7.55 -11.76 6.36
CA ASN A 165 7.45 -13.19 6.56
C ASN A 165 8.77 -13.78 7.09
N ALA A 166 9.92 -13.28 6.64
CA ALA A 166 11.25 -13.72 7.11
C ALA A 166 11.47 -13.50 8.61
N GLN A 167 10.76 -12.54 9.24
CA GLN A 167 10.81 -12.35 10.70
C GLN A 167 10.19 -13.55 11.44
N ASN A 168 9.17 -14.17 10.86
CA ASN A 168 8.40 -15.25 11.47
C ASN A 168 8.52 -16.58 10.70
N SER A 169 9.59 -16.78 9.93
CA SER A 169 9.84 -18.03 9.23
C SER A 169 11.32 -18.41 9.23
N ASN A 170 11.59 -19.69 8.95
CA ASN A 170 12.96 -20.16 8.73
C ASN A 170 13.46 -19.76 7.34
N SER A 171 12.59 -19.83 6.31
CA SER A 171 12.89 -19.37 4.96
C SER A 171 11.64 -18.84 4.24
N CYS A 172 11.85 -17.97 3.27
CA CYS A 172 10.80 -17.41 2.42
C CYS A 172 11.30 -17.39 0.97
N ASP A 173 10.65 -18.15 0.09
CA ASP A 173 10.83 -17.99 -1.35
C ASP A 173 9.97 -16.82 -1.83
N ALA A 174 10.52 -15.96 -2.68
CA ALA A 174 9.83 -14.80 -3.26
C ALA A 174 9.94 -14.86 -4.78
N VAL A 175 8.83 -14.94 -5.46
CA VAL A 175 8.78 -15.06 -6.93
C VAL A 175 8.26 -13.76 -7.54
N GLU A 176 9.01 -13.25 -8.51
CA GLU A 176 8.70 -12.00 -9.21
C GLU A 176 9.01 -12.12 -10.71
N LEU A 177 8.07 -11.65 -11.53
CA LEU A 177 8.20 -11.66 -12.98
C LEU A 177 9.05 -10.51 -13.50
N ASN A 178 8.98 -9.35 -12.82
CA ASN A 178 9.71 -8.14 -13.19
C ASN A 178 11.17 -8.23 -12.69
N SER A 179 12.13 -8.30 -13.62
CA SER A 179 13.56 -8.39 -13.27
C SER A 179 14.06 -7.17 -12.49
N HIS A 180 13.50 -5.96 -12.77
CA HIS A 180 13.83 -4.76 -12.02
C HIS A 180 13.33 -4.86 -10.58
N ALA A 181 12.11 -5.36 -10.37
CA ALA A 181 11.57 -5.61 -9.03
C ALA A 181 12.40 -6.65 -8.26
N CYS A 182 12.88 -7.71 -8.91
CA CYS A 182 13.82 -8.65 -8.29
C CYS A 182 15.10 -7.96 -7.81
N GLU A 183 15.65 -7.02 -8.60
CA GLU A 183 16.84 -6.28 -8.20
C GLU A 183 16.56 -5.38 -6.99
N VAL A 184 15.49 -4.59 -7.02
CA VAL A 184 15.07 -3.70 -5.93
C VAL A 184 14.77 -4.51 -4.67
N SER A 185 14.02 -5.59 -4.78
CA SER A 185 13.73 -6.52 -3.67
C SER A 185 15.00 -7.10 -3.05
N SER A 186 15.99 -7.46 -3.89
CA SER A 186 17.32 -7.90 -3.41
C SER A 186 18.03 -6.83 -2.57
N TRP A 187 17.92 -5.53 -2.95
CA TRP A 187 18.47 -4.45 -2.14
C TRP A 187 17.71 -4.32 -0.81
N ASN A 188 16.39 -4.38 -0.86
CA ASN A 188 15.52 -4.28 0.32
C ASN A 188 15.78 -5.44 1.31
N CYS A 189 15.96 -6.67 0.82
CA CYS A 189 16.30 -7.80 1.68
C CYS A 189 17.64 -7.57 2.40
N ILE A 190 18.67 -7.11 1.69
CA ILE A 190 20.00 -6.84 2.27
C ILE A 190 19.92 -5.71 3.29
N ILE A 191 19.28 -4.58 2.94
CA ILE A 191 19.13 -3.42 3.82
C ILE A 191 18.43 -3.79 5.12
N ASN A 192 17.51 -4.78 5.08
CA ASN A 192 16.72 -5.21 6.23
C ASN A 192 17.17 -6.53 6.85
N PHE A 193 18.41 -6.98 6.55
CA PHE A 193 19.00 -8.20 7.12
C PHE A 193 18.15 -9.47 6.89
N ALA A 194 17.42 -9.52 5.79
CA ALA A 194 16.55 -10.62 5.42
C ALA A 194 17.14 -11.50 4.29
N ASP A 195 18.31 -11.16 3.75
CA ASP A 195 18.92 -11.79 2.58
C ASP A 195 19.47 -13.20 2.83
N ASP A 196 19.53 -13.63 4.08
CA ASP A 196 19.85 -15.00 4.48
C ASP A 196 18.64 -15.93 4.54
N LYS A 197 17.42 -15.36 4.60
CA LYS A 197 16.16 -16.11 4.69
C LYS A 197 15.28 -15.94 3.46
N VAL A 198 15.35 -14.80 2.76
CA VAL A 198 14.56 -14.54 1.55
C VAL A 198 15.33 -14.97 0.31
N HIS A 199 14.78 -15.93 -0.42
CA HIS A 199 15.31 -16.46 -1.67
C HIS A 199 14.49 -15.93 -2.85
N LEU A 200 15.08 -15.02 -3.62
CA LEU A 200 14.42 -14.37 -4.76
C LEU A 200 14.53 -15.25 -6.01
N HIS A 201 13.42 -15.46 -6.68
CA HIS A 201 13.31 -16.21 -7.93
C HIS A 201 12.69 -15.31 -9.01
N HIS A 202 13.45 -15.03 -10.06
CA HIS A 202 12.90 -14.36 -11.24
C HIS A 202 12.12 -15.37 -12.08
N GLY A 203 10.82 -15.17 -12.27
CA GLY A 203 9.98 -16.07 -13.03
C GLY A 203 8.48 -15.82 -12.83
N ASP A 204 7.68 -16.59 -13.56
CA ASP A 204 6.24 -16.50 -13.55
C ASP A 204 5.64 -17.47 -12.53
N LEU A 205 5.00 -16.93 -11.49
CA LEU A 205 4.27 -17.63 -10.44
C LEU A 205 5.03 -18.86 -9.90
N TYR A 206 4.46 -20.06 -10.05
CA TYR A 206 5.04 -21.31 -9.53
C TYR A 206 6.16 -21.91 -10.41
N ASN A 207 6.40 -21.36 -11.61
CA ASN A 207 7.34 -21.96 -12.56
C ASN A 207 8.76 -22.16 -12.00
N PRO A 208 9.39 -21.22 -11.29
CA PRO A 208 10.74 -21.42 -10.78
C PRO A 208 10.82 -22.33 -9.54
N ILE A 209 9.67 -22.71 -8.95
CA ILE A 209 9.59 -23.43 -7.66
C ILE A 209 8.69 -24.68 -7.74
N GLN A 210 8.61 -25.31 -8.92
CA GLN A 210 7.63 -26.38 -9.26
C GLN A 210 7.55 -27.56 -8.28
N SER A 211 8.63 -27.90 -7.58
CA SER A 211 8.70 -29.08 -6.69
C SER A 211 8.53 -28.72 -5.20
N GLU A 212 8.30 -27.46 -4.88
CA GLU A 212 8.33 -26.98 -3.51
C GLU A 212 6.92 -26.86 -2.92
N CYS A 213 6.81 -27.14 -1.61
CA CYS A 213 5.58 -26.98 -0.85
C CYS A 213 5.81 -26.07 0.38
N TYR A 214 4.80 -25.30 0.73
CA TYR A 214 4.90 -24.20 1.69
C TYR A 214 3.87 -24.31 2.81
N ASP A 215 4.24 -23.82 4.00
CA ASP A 215 3.33 -23.70 5.15
C ASP A 215 2.45 -22.45 5.03
N LEU A 216 2.99 -21.40 4.39
CA LEU A 216 2.29 -20.16 4.09
C LEU A 216 2.60 -19.74 2.66
N ILE A 217 1.56 -19.48 1.88
CA ILE A 217 1.65 -18.81 0.57
C ILE A 217 0.92 -17.47 0.68
N VAL A 218 1.57 -16.40 0.24
CA VAL A 218 1.00 -15.05 0.23
C VAL A 218 1.09 -14.48 -1.17
N ALA A 219 0.07 -13.75 -1.60
CA ALA A 219 0.08 -13.11 -2.92
C ALA A 219 -0.57 -11.71 -2.89
N ASN A 220 0.08 -10.76 -3.56
CA ASN A 220 -0.49 -9.48 -3.96
C ASN A 220 -0.36 -9.34 -5.48
N PRO A 221 -1.17 -10.09 -6.26
CA PRO A 221 -1.04 -10.16 -7.71
C PRO A 221 -1.60 -8.90 -8.40
N PRO A 222 -1.31 -8.70 -9.69
CA PRO A 222 -2.11 -7.81 -10.51
C PRO A 222 -3.57 -8.24 -10.51
N PHE A 223 -4.47 -7.39 -10.01
CA PHE A 223 -5.88 -7.73 -9.79
C PHE A 223 -6.88 -6.68 -10.29
N ILE A 224 -6.40 -5.53 -10.78
CA ILE A 224 -7.30 -4.44 -11.17
C ILE A 224 -8.02 -4.82 -12.47
N PRO A 225 -9.37 -4.82 -12.49
CA PRO A 225 -10.14 -5.01 -13.70
C PRO A 225 -9.87 -3.86 -14.68
N PHE A 226 -9.27 -4.19 -15.83
CA PHE A 226 -8.86 -3.20 -16.82
C PHE A 226 -8.98 -3.76 -18.25
N PRO A 227 -9.37 -2.93 -19.25
CA PRO A 227 -9.48 -3.37 -20.63
C PRO A 227 -8.17 -3.92 -21.17
N THR A 228 -8.17 -5.14 -21.70
CA THR A 228 -6.97 -5.85 -22.16
C THR A 228 -6.35 -5.29 -23.43
N ASP A 229 -7.09 -4.48 -24.18
CA ASP A 229 -6.62 -3.78 -25.37
C ASP A 229 -5.86 -2.48 -25.06
N LEU A 230 -5.87 -2.03 -23.80
CA LEU A 230 -5.12 -0.86 -23.32
C LEU A 230 -3.82 -1.28 -22.63
N THR A 231 -2.70 -1.01 -23.28
CA THR A 231 -1.37 -1.50 -22.84
C THR A 231 -0.55 -0.51 -22.02
N PHE A 232 -1.05 0.71 -21.82
CA PHE A 232 -0.31 1.72 -21.05
C PHE A 232 -0.38 1.50 -19.53
N TYR A 233 -1.39 0.76 -19.05
CA TYR A 233 -1.52 0.46 -17.63
C TYR A 233 -0.42 -0.52 -17.18
N PRO A 234 0.20 -0.31 -15.98
CA PRO A 234 1.34 -1.11 -15.56
C PRO A 234 0.98 -2.57 -15.35
N MET A 235 1.90 -3.44 -15.71
CA MET A 235 1.77 -4.88 -15.57
C MET A 235 1.48 -5.32 -14.11
N CYS A 236 2.00 -4.59 -13.13
CA CYS A 236 1.77 -4.88 -11.71
C CYS A 236 0.33 -4.60 -11.23
N GLY A 237 -0.50 -3.93 -12.04
CA GLY A 237 -1.89 -3.59 -11.68
C GLY A 237 -2.94 -4.34 -12.49
N ALA A 238 -2.74 -4.49 -13.81
CA ALA A 238 -3.75 -5.05 -14.72
C ALA A 238 -3.97 -6.55 -14.50
N GLY A 239 -5.17 -6.91 -14.04
CA GLY A 239 -5.59 -8.29 -13.79
C GLY A 239 -6.51 -8.89 -14.87
N GLY A 240 -6.58 -8.26 -16.06
CA GLY A 240 -7.57 -8.59 -17.09
C GLY A 240 -8.93 -7.95 -16.84
N GLU A 241 -9.90 -8.19 -17.71
CA GLU A 241 -11.20 -7.50 -17.64
C GLU A 241 -11.99 -7.78 -16.35
N LEU A 242 -11.82 -8.95 -15.74
CA LEU A 242 -12.45 -9.31 -14.46
C LEU A 242 -11.50 -9.22 -13.27
N GLY A 243 -10.23 -8.86 -13.48
CA GLY A 243 -9.20 -8.88 -12.42
C GLY A 243 -8.72 -10.27 -12.03
N LEU A 244 -9.03 -11.31 -12.81
CA LEU A 244 -8.83 -12.72 -12.42
C LEU A 244 -7.74 -13.45 -13.20
N ASP A 245 -7.10 -12.83 -14.22
CA ASP A 245 -6.20 -13.55 -15.12
C ASP A 245 -4.99 -14.17 -14.37
N ILE A 246 -4.38 -13.42 -13.48
CA ILE A 246 -3.26 -13.92 -12.67
C ILE A 246 -3.77 -14.71 -11.47
N ILE A 247 -4.84 -14.23 -10.82
CA ILE A 247 -5.46 -14.88 -9.66
C ILE A 247 -5.88 -16.32 -9.99
N ASN A 248 -6.40 -16.56 -11.17
CA ASN A 248 -6.80 -17.87 -11.65
C ASN A 248 -5.64 -18.87 -11.55
N ASN A 249 -4.48 -18.52 -12.10
CA ASN A 249 -3.29 -19.37 -12.09
C ASN A 249 -2.76 -19.59 -10.66
N ILE A 250 -2.84 -18.60 -9.78
CA ILE A 250 -2.45 -18.71 -8.37
C ILE A 250 -3.35 -19.72 -7.66
N ILE A 251 -4.68 -19.59 -7.79
CA ILE A 251 -5.66 -20.45 -7.11
C ILE A 251 -5.54 -21.90 -7.56
N TYR A 252 -5.44 -22.17 -8.88
CA TYR A 252 -5.30 -23.54 -9.39
C TYR A 252 -3.96 -24.19 -8.99
N GLY A 253 -2.91 -23.40 -8.73
CA GLY A 253 -1.62 -23.94 -8.26
C GLY A 253 -1.58 -24.28 -6.77
N LEU A 254 -2.55 -23.84 -5.97
CA LEU A 254 -2.49 -23.98 -4.51
C LEU A 254 -2.44 -25.44 -4.03
N ASP A 255 -3.23 -26.33 -4.64
CA ASP A 255 -3.28 -27.73 -4.15
C ASP A 255 -1.94 -28.44 -4.30
N GLN A 256 -1.14 -28.06 -5.28
CA GLN A 256 0.18 -28.62 -5.53
C GLN A 256 1.26 -28.06 -4.60
N HIS A 257 1.16 -26.77 -4.23
CA HIS A 257 2.22 -26.03 -3.54
C HIS A 257 1.93 -25.72 -2.07
N LEU A 258 0.68 -25.86 -1.61
CA LEU A 258 0.33 -25.64 -0.21
C LEU A 258 0.36 -26.97 0.55
N LYS A 259 1.15 -27.04 1.64
CA LYS A 259 1.20 -28.20 2.53
C LYS A 259 -0.14 -28.45 3.21
N ASP A 260 -0.40 -29.68 3.66
CA ASP A 260 -1.52 -29.98 4.54
C ASP A 260 -1.41 -29.11 5.83
N ASN A 261 -2.51 -28.52 6.26
CA ASN A 261 -2.61 -27.48 7.29
C ASN A 261 -1.89 -26.14 6.96
N GLY A 262 -1.39 -25.99 5.75
CA GLY A 262 -0.86 -24.74 5.23
C GLY A 262 -1.96 -23.68 5.05
N MET A 263 -1.53 -22.44 4.95
CA MET A 263 -2.40 -21.28 4.80
C MET A 263 -2.03 -20.50 3.53
N PHE A 264 -3.04 -20.08 2.79
CA PHE A 264 -2.92 -19.12 1.70
C PHE A 264 -3.60 -17.81 2.11
N LEU A 265 -2.96 -16.69 1.76
CA LEU A 265 -3.44 -15.35 2.01
C LEU A 265 -3.25 -14.51 0.75
N MET A 266 -4.31 -13.86 0.28
CA MET A 266 -4.27 -12.98 -0.89
C MET A 266 -5.17 -11.77 -0.69
N ILE A 267 -4.74 -10.64 -1.24
CA ILE A 267 -5.57 -9.45 -1.38
C ILE A 267 -5.91 -9.22 -2.86
N GLY A 268 -7.00 -8.53 -3.13
CA GLY A 268 -7.37 -8.17 -4.49
C GLY A 268 -8.60 -7.30 -4.58
N GLU A 269 -8.94 -6.97 -5.80
CA GLU A 269 -10.22 -6.38 -6.17
C GLU A 269 -11.02 -7.38 -6.99
N GLY A 270 -12.32 -7.32 -6.85
CA GLY A 270 -13.25 -8.17 -7.58
C GLY A 270 -14.44 -7.38 -8.08
N VAL A 271 -15.19 -8.01 -8.98
CA VAL A 271 -16.40 -7.45 -9.54
C VAL A 271 -17.60 -8.32 -9.19
N LYS A 272 -18.79 -7.72 -9.18
CA LYS A 272 -20.07 -8.43 -9.16
C LYS A 272 -20.79 -8.27 -10.47
N ASN A 273 -21.53 -9.32 -10.84
CA ASN A 273 -22.43 -9.36 -11.98
C ASN A 273 -23.83 -9.67 -11.42
N GLY A 274 -24.55 -8.62 -10.99
CA GLY A 274 -25.76 -8.79 -10.18
C GLY A 274 -25.43 -9.41 -8.82
N ASP A 275 -26.01 -10.57 -8.50
CA ASP A 275 -25.73 -11.31 -7.25
C ASP A 275 -24.52 -12.25 -7.38
N ASN A 276 -23.98 -12.43 -8.57
CA ASN A 276 -22.87 -13.33 -8.81
C ASN A 276 -21.51 -12.64 -8.54
N ILE A 277 -20.56 -13.38 -8.01
CA ILE A 277 -19.19 -12.93 -7.76
C ILE A 277 -18.23 -13.89 -8.48
N PRO A 278 -17.66 -13.51 -9.64
CA PRO A 278 -16.78 -14.38 -10.41
C PRO A 278 -15.62 -14.97 -9.60
N MET A 279 -15.02 -14.18 -8.72
CA MET A 279 -13.99 -14.65 -7.80
C MET A 279 -14.46 -15.77 -6.86
N ALA A 280 -15.70 -15.69 -6.35
CA ALA A 280 -16.25 -16.74 -5.50
C ALA A 280 -16.52 -18.03 -6.31
N ALA A 281 -17.01 -17.90 -7.53
CA ALA A 281 -17.21 -19.04 -8.42
C ALA A 281 -15.88 -19.75 -8.75
N LEU A 282 -14.82 -18.99 -9.04
CA LEU A 282 -13.48 -19.52 -9.25
C LEU A 282 -12.98 -20.32 -8.03
N ILE A 283 -13.14 -19.77 -6.82
CA ILE A 283 -12.72 -20.43 -5.58
C ILE A 283 -13.50 -21.73 -5.36
N GLU A 284 -14.83 -21.69 -5.53
CA GLU A 284 -15.70 -22.86 -5.36
C GLU A 284 -15.39 -23.97 -6.37
N GLU A 285 -14.97 -23.63 -7.58
CA GLU A 285 -14.55 -24.58 -8.60
C GLU A 285 -13.18 -25.18 -8.30
N ALA A 286 -12.17 -24.34 -8.10
CA ALA A 286 -10.77 -24.76 -7.99
C ALA A 286 -10.44 -25.41 -6.64
N LEU A 287 -11.06 -24.96 -5.55
CA LEU A 287 -10.80 -25.41 -4.18
C LEU A 287 -12.02 -26.13 -3.56
N ASN A 288 -12.69 -26.97 -4.33
CA ASN A 288 -13.95 -27.62 -3.96
C ASN A 288 -13.83 -28.67 -2.83
N VAL A 289 -12.64 -29.20 -2.59
CA VAL A 289 -12.35 -30.22 -1.57
C VAL A 289 -11.10 -29.86 -0.78
N GLY A 290 -11.17 -30.00 0.54
CA GLY A 290 -10.01 -29.94 1.41
C GLY A 290 -9.59 -28.55 1.86
N TYR A 291 -10.52 -27.58 1.88
CA TYR A 291 -10.20 -26.23 2.34
C TYR A 291 -11.25 -25.66 3.32
N GLU A 292 -10.76 -24.82 4.22
CA GLU A 292 -11.55 -23.80 4.93
C GLU A 292 -11.19 -22.46 4.31
N ILE A 293 -12.21 -21.74 3.82
CA ILE A 293 -11.99 -20.51 3.03
C ILE A 293 -12.87 -19.40 3.57
N ASP A 294 -12.23 -18.26 3.86
CA ASP A 294 -12.90 -17.01 4.22
C ASP A 294 -12.57 -15.94 3.18
N LEU A 295 -13.59 -15.40 2.54
CA LEU A 295 -13.50 -14.24 1.65
C LEU A 295 -14.03 -13.00 2.38
N TYR A 296 -13.12 -12.16 2.85
CA TYR A 296 -13.42 -10.90 3.53
C TYR A 296 -13.61 -9.79 2.50
N ILE A 297 -14.82 -9.21 2.42
CA ILE A 297 -15.12 -8.07 1.54
C ILE A 297 -15.03 -6.80 2.38
N HIS A 298 -14.03 -5.95 2.08
CA HIS A 298 -13.72 -4.74 2.83
C HIS A 298 -14.59 -3.54 2.43
N SER A 299 -14.61 -3.26 1.11
CA SER A 299 -15.35 -2.13 0.57
C SER A 299 -16.11 -2.55 -0.68
N VAL A 300 -17.20 -1.87 -0.94
CA VAL A 300 -18.00 -2.06 -2.16
C VAL A 300 -18.23 -0.68 -2.78
N GLU A 301 -17.91 -0.53 -4.04
CA GLU A 301 -18.05 0.71 -4.79
C GLU A 301 -18.95 0.52 -6.00
N ASN A 302 -19.80 1.50 -6.30
CA ASN A 302 -20.58 1.43 -7.53
C ASN A 302 -19.71 1.71 -8.77
N LEU A 303 -20.11 1.15 -9.91
CA LEU A 303 -19.32 1.23 -11.14
C LEU A 303 -19.03 2.65 -11.61
N ARG A 304 -19.98 3.57 -11.53
CA ARG A 304 -19.78 4.94 -12.02
C ARG A 304 -18.71 5.65 -11.25
N THR A 305 -18.72 5.52 -9.92
CA THR A 305 -17.68 6.07 -9.05
C THR A 305 -16.32 5.47 -9.38
N HIS A 306 -16.26 4.15 -9.56
CA HIS A 306 -15.04 3.46 -9.93
C HIS A 306 -14.49 3.92 -11.29
N VAL A 307 -15.34 4.03 -12.32
CA VAL A 307 -14.94 4.52 -13.64
C VAL A 307 -14.32 5.91 -13.56
N VAL A 308 -14.98 6.84 -12.85
CA VAL A 308 -14.48 8.22 -12.71
C VAL A 308 -13.13 8.24 -11.99
N LYS A 309 -13.00 7.50 -10.89
CA LYS A 309 -11.73 7.41 -10.14
C LYS A 309 -10.62 6.81 -11.01
N MET A 310 -10.88 5.70 -11.68
CA MET A 310 -9.91 5.04 -12.54
C MET A 310 -9.49 5.92 -13.73
N ALA A 311 -10.44 6.55 -14.39
CA ALA A 311 -10.15 7.45 -15.51
C ALA A 311 -9.32 8.66 -15.07
N ASN A 312 -9.64 9.26 -13.91
CA ASN A 312 -8.86 10.37 -13.34
C ASN A 312 -7.46 9.91 -12.95
N PHE A 313 -7.33 8.73 -12.34
CA PHE A 313 -6.04 8.16 -12.00
C PHE A 313 -5.17 7.91 -13.25
N CYS A 314 -5.74 7.33 -14.31
CA CYS A 314 -5.04 7.12 -15.57
C CYS A 314 -4.55 8.45 -16.17
N ARG A 315 -5.41 9.47 -16.24
CA ARG A 315 -5.03 10.80 -16.76
C ARG A 315 -3.95 11.47 -15.93
N ALA A 316 -4.04 11.39 -14.60
CA ALA A 316 -3.05 11.98 -13.72
C ALA A 316 -1.67 11.30 -13.82
N THR A 317 -1.65 10.00 -14.17
CA THR A 317 -0.43 9.20 -14.18
C THR A 317 0.18 9.04 -15.57
N TRP A 318 -0.67 8.88 -16.60
CA TRP A 318 -0.26 8.58 -17.99
C TRP A 318 -0.99 9.48 -18.98
N ASP A 319 -1.04 10.79 -18.73
CA ASP A 319 -1.81 11.78 -19.50
C ASP A 319 -1.69 11.60 -21.03
N ASN A 320 -0.47 11.51 -21.53
CA ASN A 320 -0.21 11.39 -22.98
C ASN A 320 -0.55 10.01 -23.57
N GLU A 321 -0.67 8.98 -22.75
CA GLU A 321 -0.99 7.60 -23.16
C GLU A 321 -2.44 7.24 -22.91
N THR A 322 -3.12 7.98 -22.02
CA THR A 322 -4.52 7.73 -21.67
C THR A 322 -5.46 8.18 -22.78
N PRO A 323 -6.28 7.28 -23.35
CA PRO A 323 -7.28 7.67 -24.35
C PRO A 323 -8.26 8.71 -23.81
N LYS A 324 -8.63 9.69 -24.64
CA LYS A 324 -9.62 10.73 -24.26
C LYS A 324 -10.96 10.16 -23.83
N ASN A 325 -11.36 9.02 -24.41
CA ASN A 325 -12.60 8.30 -24.12
C ASN A 325 -12.43 7.15 -23.14
N ILE A 326 -11.44 7.23 -22.21
CA ILE A 326 -11.14 6.15 -21.26
C ILE A 326 -12.37 5.73 -20.43
N GLU A 327 -13.26 6.65 -20.04
CA GLU A 327 -14.50 6.32 -19.33
C GLU A 327 -15.41 5.45 -20.16
N GLU A 328 -15.53 5.75 -21.47
CA GLU A 328 -16.36 4.95 -22.40
C GLU A 328 -15.79 3.54 -22.54
N LEU A 329 -14.47 3.40 -22.66
CA LEU A 329 -13.80 2.10 -22.75
C LEU A 329 -14.01 1.26 -21.48
N LEU A 330 -13.87 1.86 -20.30
CA LEU A 330 -14.16 1.22 -19.02
C LEU A 330 -15.64 0.82 -18.92
N LEU A 331 -16.58 1.70 -19.28
CA LEU A 331 -18.02 1.39 -19.27
C LEU A 331 -18.37 0.27 -20.27
N ASN A 332 -17.76 0.25 -21.44
CA ASN A 332 -17.95 -0.82 -22.42
C ASN A 332 -17.46 -2.18 -21.90
N MET A 333 -16.33 -2.21 -21.20
CA MET A 333 -15.85 -3.41 -20.50
C MET A 333 -16.87 -3.87 -19.44
N HIS A 334 -17.38 -2.95 -18.62
CA HIS A 334 -18.40 -3.28 -17.61
C HIS A 334 -19.67 -3.86 -18.24
N ASN A 335 -20.13 -3.27 -19.33
CA ASN A 335 -21.33 -3.75 -20.03
C ASN A 335 -21.11 -5.13 -20.67
N ARG A 336 -19.90 -5.42 -21.21
CA ARG A 336 -19.59 -6.75 -21.77
C ARG A 336 -19.70 -7.87 -20.74
N HIS A 337 -19.42 -7.54 -19.48
CA HIS A 337 -19.38 -8.51 -18.37
C HIS A 337 -20.54 -8.36 -17.39
N ASP A 338 -21.58 -7.57 -17.72
CA ASP A 338 -22.73 -7.29 -16.85
C ASP A 338 -22.32 -6.89 -15.42
N MET A 339 -21.23 -6.14 -15.29
CA MET A 339 -20.71 -5.74 -13.97
C MET A 339 -21.67 -4.76 -13.31
N THR A 340 -21.82 -4.89 -11.98
CA THR A 340 -22.72 -4.04 -11.18
C THR A 340 -21.99 -3.29 -10.06
N GLU A 341 -20.99 -3.90 -9.46
CA GLU A 341 -20.24 -3.33 -8.34
C GLU A 341 -18.77 -3.78 -8.39
N TYR A 342 -17.86 -2.96 -7.83
CA TYR A 342 -16.51 -3.34 -7.44
C TYR A 342 -16.43 -3.60 -5.94
N PHE A 343 -15.51 -4.47 -5.54
CA PHE A 343 -15.20 -4.65 -4.11
C PHE A 343 -13.73 -5.00 -3.91
N GLN A 344 -13.19 -4.57 -2.79
CA GLN A 344 -11.87 -5.01 -2.32
C GLN A 344 -12.04 -6.19 -1.37
N PHE A 345 -11.13 -7.15 -1.46
CA PHE A 345 -11.20 -8.35 -0.63
C PHE A 345 -9.84 -8.81 -0.08
N THR A 346 -9.91 -9.58 1.00
CA THR A 346 -8.83 -10.48 1.44
C THR A 346 -9.37 -11.90 1.41
N LEU A 347 -8.63 -12.80 0.78
CA LEU A 347 -8.91 -14.24 0.76
C LEU A 347 -7.95 -14.95 1.71
N ILE A 348 -8.51 -15.73 2.62
CA ILE A 348 -7.76 -16.64 3.47
C ILE A 348 -8.25 -18.06 3.18
N ALA A 349 -7.36 -18.95 2.75
CA ALA A 349 -7.66 -20.35 2.56
C ALA A 349 -6.71 -21.21 3.37
N LYS A 350 -7.26 -22.13 4.16
CA LYS A 350 -6.49 -23.12 4.92
C LYS A 350 -6.74 -24.50 4.35
N LYS A 351 -5.67 -25.20 3.96
CA LYS A 351 -5.75 -26.57 3.49
C LYS A 351 -6.01 -27.50 4.67
N ILE A 352 -7.09 -28.27 4.59
CA ILE A 352 -7.49 -29.24 5.58
C ILE A 352 -7.44 -30.67 4.98
N TYR A 353 -8.04 -31.65 5.61
CA TYR A 353 -8.01 -33.03 5.12
C TYR A 353 -8.72 -33.19 3.77
N LYS A 354 -8.06 -33.81 2.78
CA LYS A 354 -8.53 -34.01 1.40
C LYS A 354 -9.91 -34.68 1.26
N ASN A 355 -10.42 -35.34 2.31
CA ASN A 355 -11.72 -36.03 2.27
C ASN A 355 -12.90 -35.20 2.80
N LYS A 356 -12.68 -33.97 3.14
CA LYS A 356 -13.75 -33.04 3.59
C LYS A 356 -14.11 -32.09 2.45
N ARG A 357 -15.42 -31.88 2.26
CA ARG A 357 -15.91 -30.82 1.37
C ARG A 357 -15.39 -29.47 1.88
N THR A 358 -14.97 -28.62 0.98
CA THR A 358 -14.55 -27.26 1.31
C THR A 358 -15.67 -26.50 2.02
N HIS A 359 -15.32 -25.84 3.10
CA HIS A 359 -16.18 -24.85 3.75
C HIS A 359 -15.80 -23.47 3.25
N PHE A 360 -16.72 -22.80 2.56
CA PHE A 360 -16.51 -21.49 1.99
C PHE A 360 -17.45 -20.46 2.66
N SER A 361 -16.87 -19.43 3.26
CA SER A 361 -17.58 -18.34 3.92
C SER A 361 -17.32 -17.01 3.20
N LYS A 362 -18.37 -16.33 2.80
CA LYS A 362 -18.31 -14.93 2.37
C LYS A 362 -18.58 -14.03 3.57
N ILE A 363 -17.55 -13.36 4.05
CA ILE A 363 -17.64 -12.46 5.19
C ILE A 363 -17.64 -11.04 4.66
N LYS A 364 -18.82 -10.40 4.68
CA LYS A 364 -18.89 -8.97 4.43
C LYS A 364 -18.46 -8.29 5.72
N LEU A 365 -17.26 -7.73 5.75
CA LEU A 365 -16.88 -6.83 6.83
C LEU A 365 -17.90 -5.70 6.80
N GLN A 366 -18.59 -5.48 7.92
CA GLN A 366 -19.68 -4.51 7.99
C GLN A 366 -19.23 -3.22 7.30
N ARG A 367 -20.07 -2.72 6.38
CA ARG A 367 -19.89 -1.38 5.85
C ARG A 367 -19.60 -0.48 7.02
N GLU A 368 -18.54 0.31 6.86
CA GLU A 368 -18.19 1.37 7.77
C GLU A 368 -19.43 1.91 8.46
N ARG A 369 -19.42 1.89 9.78
CA ARG A 369 -20.58 2.35 10.57
C ARG A 369 -20.98 3.71 10.06
N SER A 370 -22.25 3.93 9.84
CA SER A 370 -22.77 5.27 9.55
C SER A 370 -22.18 6.24 10.56
N ILE A 371 -21.65 7.36 10.11
CA ILE A 371 -21.19 8.43 11.00
C ILE A 371 -22.36 9.24 11.60
N GLU A 372 -23.61 8.82 11.33
CA GLU A 372 -24.79 9.42 11.95
C GLU A 372 -24.86 9.12 13.45
N GLY A 373 -25.23 10.14 14.20
CA GLY A 373 -25.39 10.08 15.65
C GLY A 373 -24.31 10.84 16.41
N LEU A 374 -24.42 10.78 17.74
CA LEU A 374 -23.52 11.50 18.64
C LEU A 374 -22.25 10.68 18.91
N TYR A 375 -21.11 11.34 18.84
CA TYR A 375 -19.79 10.77 19.06
C TYR A 375 -19.07 11.45 20.21
N LYS A 376 -18.23 10.69 20.89
CA LYS A 376 -17.31 11.18 21.92
C LYS A 376 -15.88 11.01 21.46
N SER A 377 -15.10 12.06 21.54
CA SER A 377 -13.66 12.02 21.28
C SER A 377 -12.91 11.32 22.43
N ASN A 378 -11.91 10.53 22.08
CA ASN A 378 -10.92 9.97 23.00
C ASN A 378 -9.60 10.74 22.98
N LEU A 379 -9.63 12.00 22.60
CA LEU A 379 -8.45 12.85 22.43
C LEU A 379 -7.64 13.02 23.72
N ASP A 380 -8.30 12.88 24.89
CA ASP A 380 -7.67 12.89 26.22
C ASP A 380 -6.63 11.77 26.42
N LYS A 381 -6.63 10.77 25.57
CA LYS A 381 -5.65 9.67 25.56
C LYS A 381 -4.48 9.90 24.62
N CYS A 382 -4.48 11.01 23.90
CA CYS A 382 -3.49 11.32 22.88
C CYS A 382 -2.65 12.54 23.28
N GLU A 383 -1.36 12.49 23.00
CA GLU A 383 -0.53 13.68 22.93
C GLU A 383 -0.75 14.36 21.58
N ILE A 384 -1.02 15.65 21.59
CA ILE A 384 -1.25 16.46 20.38
C ILE A 384 -0.02 17.32 20.15
N ARG A 385 0.63 17.14 19.00
CA ARG A 385 1.74 18.01 18.57
C ARG A 385 1.28 18.85 17.38
N LYS A 386 1.27 20.18 17.56
CA LYS A 386 0.98 21.11 16.48
C LYS A 386 2.22 21.22 15.59
N LEU A 387 2.03 20.95 14.30
CA LEU A 387 3.01 21.13 13.25
C LEU A 387 2.53 22.26 12.31
N PRO A 388 3.37 22.85 11.44
CA PRO A 388 3.01 24.06 10.70
C PRO A 388 1.68 24.01 9.95
N ASN A 389 1.31 22.85 9.38
CA ASN A 389 0.11 22.71 8.55
C ASN A 389 -0.85 21.60 9.01
N TYR A 390 -0.57 20.92 10.13
CA TYR A 390 -1.40 19.84 10.64
C TYR A 390 -1.12 19.58 12.12
N TYR A 391 -1.92 18.69 12.72
CA TYR A 391 -1.73 18.21 14.08
C TYR A 391 -1.42 16.72 14.04
N ALA A 392 -0.37 16.29 14.75
CA ALA A 392 -0.01 14.90 14.93
C ALA A 392 -0.55 14.41 16.29
N LEU A 393 -1.25 13.27 16.28
CA LEU A 393 -1.86 12.65 17.45
C LEU A 393 -1.08 11.38 17.79
N TYR A 394 -0.53 11.33 19.02
CA TYR A 394 0.27 10.21 19.51
C TYR A 394 -0.43 9.50 20.68
N GLN A 395 -0.26 8.18 20.74
CA GLN A 395 -0.60 7.39 21.91
C GLN A 395 0.66 6.64 22.36
N GLY A 396 1.29 7.12 23.44
CA GLY A 396 2.65 6.75 23.75
C GLY A 396 3.62 7.26 22.68
N ASP A 397 4.45 6.37 22.14
CA ASP A 397 5.39 6.70 21.05
C ASP A 397 4.80 6.48 19.65
N ASP A 398 3.57 5.96 19.54
CA ASP A 398 2.93 5.64 18.26
C ASP A 398 2.16 6.84 17.72
N LEU A 399 2.48 7.26 16.48
CA LEU A 399 1.69 8.22 15.73
C LEU A 399 0.39 7.54 15.28
N ILE A 400 -0.74 7.99 15.84
CA ILE A 400 -2.07 7.43 15.55
C ILE A 400 -2.69 8.10 14.33
N ALA A 401 -2.59 9.41 14.22
CA ALA A 401 -3.16 10.17 13.11
C ALA A 401 -2.44 11.50 12.91
N SER A 402 -2.50 12.01 11.67
CA SER A 402 -2.17 13.38 11.34
C SER A 402 -3.43 14.04 10.77
N VAL A 403 -3.87 15.12 11.37
CA VAL A 403 -5.16 15.76 11.07
C VAL A 403 -4.98 17.26 10.86
N ASP A 404 -5.83 17.85 10.04
CA ASP A 404 -5.85 19.30 9.86
C ASP A 404 -6.63 20.05 10.98
N GLU A 405 -6.67 21.36 10.88
CA GLU A 405 -7.29 22.23 11.89
C GLU A 405 -8.79 21.97 12.02
N ASP A 406 -9.50 21.71 10.93
CA ASP A 406 -10.94 21.39 10.95
C ASP A 406 -11.22 20.09 11.73
N VAL A 407 -10.36 19.10 11.56
CA VAL A 407 -10.50 17.81 12.23
C VAL A 407 -10.09 17.87 13.70
N ILE A 408 -9.06 18.65 14.06
CA ILE A 408 -8.72 18.81 15.47
C ILE A 408 -9.80 19.58 16.23
N ASP A 409 -10.40 20.60 15.61
CA ASP A 409 -11.53 21.34 16.17
C ASP A 409 -12.76 20.42 16.36
N LEU A 410 -13.02 19.53 15.39
CA LEU A 410 -14.05 18.50 15.50
C LEU A 410 -13.80 17.59 16.71
N LEU A 411 -12.56 17.08 16.86
CA LEU A 411 -12.18 16.19 17.94
C LEU A 411 -12.24 16.84 19.34
N GLN A 412 -12.12 18.15 19.44
CA GLN A 412 -12.17 18.89 20.70
C GLN A 412 -13.60 19.13 21.21
N LYS A 413 -14.64 18.82 20.42
CA LYS A 413 -16.04 18.97 20.83
C LYS A 413 -16.43 17.85 21.81
N LYS A 414 -17.31 18.18 22.74
CA LYS A 414 -18.02 17.19 23.57
C LYS A 414 -19.31 16.83 22.82
N ASP A 415 -19.78 15.64 22.87
CA ASP A 415 -21.07 15.20 22.32
C ASP A 415 -21.27 15.70 20.88
N LEU A 416 -20.51 15.14 19.96
CA LEU A 416 -20.34 15.63 18.60
C LEU A 416 -21.31 14.93 17.64
N ASP A 417 -22.20 15.67 16.98
CA ASP A 417 -22.80 15.27 15.70
C ASP A 417 -21.89 15.73 14.56
N ILE A 418 -21.25 14.77 13.92
CA ILE A 418 -20.22 15.02 12.89
C ILE A 418 -20.82 15.71 11.67
N ILE A 419 -22.02 15.27 11.25
CA ILE A 419 -22.68 15.83 10.06
C ILE A 419 -23.18 17.24 10.32
N GLU A 420 -23.81 17.46 11.49
CA GLU A 420 -24.26 18.79 11.88
C GLU A 420 -23.09 19.78 11.94
N TYR A 421 -21.99 19.35 12.55
CA TYR A 421 -20.76 20.17 12.61
C TYR A 421 -20.23 20.52 11.22
N ALA A 422 -20.11 19.52 10.35
CA ALA A 422 -19.59 19.73 8.99
C ALA A 422 -20.51 20.65 8.17
N CYS A 423 -21.83 20.50 8.26
CA CYS A 423 -22.79 21.39 7.62
C CYS A 423 -22.64 22.84 8.12
N LYS A 424 -22.48 23.02 9.45
CA LYS A 424 -22.28 24.34 10.04
C LYS A 424 -21.03 25.04 9.50
N ILE A 425 -19.90 24.32 9.37
CA ILE A 425 -18.66 24.85 8.78
C ILE A 425 -18.88 25.28 7.31
N CYS A 426 -19.60 24.46 6.53
CA CYS A 426 -19.94 24.81 5.15
C CYS A 426 -20.74 26.11 5.07
N ASP A 427 -21.70 26.31 5.97
CA ASP A 427 -22.53 27.52 6.03
C ASP A 427 -21.72 28.75 6.47
N GLU A 428 -20.87 28.61 7.48
CA GLU A 428 -19.97 29.67 7.97
C GLU A 428 -18.96 30.12 6.91
N ARG A 429 -18.48 29.21 6.06
CA ARG A 429 -17.52 29.48 4.98
C ARG A 429 -18.18 29.86 3.65
N ASN A 430 -19.52 29.82 3.57
CA ASN A 430 -20.30 30.10 2.36
C ASN A 430 -19.86 29.24 1.16
N TYR A 431 -19.63 27.95 1.39
CA TYR A 431 -19.24 27.02 0.34
C TYR A 431 -20.37 26.84 -0.69
N ASP A 432 -20.01 26.81 -1.97
CA ASP A 432 -20.94 26.41 -3.04
C ASP A 432 -21.30 24.92 -2.94
N ASP A 433 -22.27 24.45 -3.76
CA ASP A 433 -22.73 23.06 -3.70
C ASP A 433 -21.62 22.02 -3.95
N LYS A 434 -20.63 22.35 -4.78
CA LYS A 434 -19.49 21.50 -5.09
C LYS A 434 -18.51 21.46 -3.92
N GLU A 435 -18.11 22.62 -3.42
CA GLU A 435 -17.21 22.75 -2.26
C GLU A 435 -17.82 22.10 -1.00
N ARG A 436 -19.14 22.28 -0.81
CA ARG A 436 -19.90 21.65 0.27
C ARG A 436 -19.85 20.12 0.15
N SER A 437 -20.06 19.57 -1.03
CA SER A 437 -20.01 18.13 -1.27
C SER A 437 -18.61 17.54 -1.01
N GLU A 438 -17.57 18.22 -1.51
CA GLU A 438 -16.17 17.81 -1.32
C GLU A 438 -15.76 17.86 0.17
N PHE A 439 -16.19 18.90 0.89
CA PHE A 439 -15.89 19.02 2.32
C PHE A 439 -16.62 17.97 3.16
N LEU A 440 -17.89 17.72 2.90
CA LEU A 440 -18.67 16.68 3.60
C LEU A 440 -18.09 15.29 3.37
N GLU A 441 -17.70 14.96 2.14
CA GLU A 441 -17.04 13.68 1.82
C GLU A 441 -15.69 13.54 2.56
N LYS A 442 -14.90 14.62 2.62
CA LYS A 442 -13.65 14.66 3.38
C LYS A 442 -13.88 14.37 4.86
N ILE A 443 -14.82 15.09 5.49
CA ILE A 443 -15.12 14.92 6.93
C ILE A 443 -15.68 13.53 7.21
N GLU A 444 -16.55 13.01 6.36
CA GLU A 444 -17.10 11.66 6.49
C GLU A 444 -15.98 10.61 6.46
N LYS A 445 -15.10 10.68 5.47
CA LYS A 445 -13.97 9.77 5.32
C LYS A 445 -13.05 9.83 6.54
N THR A 446 -12.66 11.04 6.93
CA THR A 446 -11.78 11.26 8.08
C THR A 446 -12.38 10.73 9.38
N SER A 447 -13.67 10.96 9.61
CA SER A 447 -14.36 10.48 10.82
C SER A 447 -14.40 8.96 10.88
N LYS A 448 -14.59 8.28 9.76
CA LYS A 448 -14.52 6.81 9.68
C LYS A 448 -13.12 6.29 10.07
N ASP A 449 -12.08 6.96 9.64
CA ASP A 449 -10.70 6.58 9.98
C ASP A 449 -10.40 6.87 11.45
N LEU A 450 -10.92 7.96 12.02
CA LEU A 450 -10.82 8.27 13.45
C LEU A 450 -11.57 7.25 14.32
N ILE A 451 -12.73 6.74 13.86
CA ILE A 451 -13.46 5.66 14.53
C ILE A 451 -12.62 4.37 14.50
N LYS A 452 -12.03 4.02 13.37
CA LYS A 452 -11.12 2.87 13.26
C LYS A 452 -9.90 2.99 14.17
N ALA A 453 -9.34 4.19 14.29
CA ALA A 453 -8.23 4.49 15.19
C ALA A 453 -8.66 4.60 16.68
N ASN A 454 -9.93 4.37 16.99
CA ASN A 454 -10.49 4.49 18.33
C ASN A 454 -10.37 5.92 18.95
N LEU A 455 -10.24 6.93 18.11
CA LEU A 455 -10.22 8.35 18.49
C LEU A 455 -11.63 8.96 18.58
N LEU A 456 -12.61 8.35 17.91
CA LEU A 456 -14.03 8.64 18.02
C LEU A 456 -14.81 7.37 18.41
N LYS A 457 -15.76 7.50 19.33
CA LYS A 457 -16.69 6.43 19.72
C LYS A 457 -18.13 6.93 19.69
N LYS A 458 -19.04 6.12 19.17
CA LYS A 458 -20.46 6.39 19.22
C LYS A 458 -20.97 6.35 20.67
N ILE A 459 -21.77 7.34 21.08
CA ILE A 459 -22.20 7.47 22.49
C ILE A 459 -23.07 6.28 22.91
N ASP A 460 -23.91 5.76 22.02
CA ASP A 460 -24.77 4.61 22.28
C ASP A 460 -23.99 3.29 22.49
N GLU A 461 -22.68 3.28 22.30
CA GLU A 461 -21.79 2.10 22.43
C GLU A 461 -20.82 2.22 23.63
N ILE A 462 -20.95 3.29 24.44
CA ILE A 462 -20.17 3.52 25.65
C ILE A 462 -20.96 3.03 26.86
#